data_0fcb361a3cb9cccf3016a4672cfb5d81
#
_entry.id   0fcb361a3cb9cccf3016a4672cfb5d81
#
_cell.length_a   1.000
_cell.length_b   1.000
_cell.length_c   1.000
_cell.angle_alpha   90.00
_cell.angle_beta   90.00
_cell.angle_gamma   90.00
#
_symmetry.space_group_name_H-M   'P 1'
#
loop_
_entity.id
_entity.type
_entity.pdbx_description
1 polymer ?
#
loop_
_entity_poly.entity_id
_entity_poly.type
_entity_poly.pdbx_seq_one_letter_code
_entity_poly.pdbx_strand_id
1 'polypeptide(L)'
;MTGFLKRLFGSAANENTPQSDEPDEVYKEVELFARPVKEGGQWRIAGMIRKRIDGTLVERKFMRADLLPDADAAKTATLGKAKLIVDQNGDGLWRGEDRAV
;
A
#
# COMPACT_ATOMS: atom_id res chain seq x y z
N MET A 1 -10.12 7.59 25.69
CA MET A 1 -10.08 7.79 25.23
C MET A 1 -9.92 8.58 24.94
N THR A 2 -9.60 8.79 24.92
CA THR A 2 -9.42 9.56 24.47
C THR A 2 -9.06 9.53 23.43
N GLY A 3 -8.52 9.15 23.25
CA GLY A 3 -8.12 9.21 22.16
C GLY A 3 -8.89 9.03 21.18
N PHE A 4 -9.48 8.60 21.08
CA PHE A 4 -10.21 8.52 20.11
C PHE A 4 -10.74 9.61 19.81
N LEU A 5 -10.83 10.29 20.50
CA LEU A 5 -11.37 11.27 20.11
C LEU A 5 -10.46 12.05 19.58
N LYS A 6 -9.44 12.10 19.81
CA LYS A 6 -8.64 12.79 19.23
C LYS A 6 -8.52 12.41 18.02
N ARG A 7 -8.66 11.46 17.67
CA ARG A 7 -8.60 11.15 16.50
C ARG A 7 -9.65 11.53 15.92
N LEU A 8 -10.48 11.82 16.42
CA LEU A 8 -11.48 12.14 15.83
C LEU A 8 -11.42 13.36 15.44
N PHE A 9 -10.99 14.12 15.84
CA PHE A 9 -11.02 15.25 15.29
C PHE A 9 -10.02 15.44 14.64
N GLY A 10 -9.35 14.90 14.87
CA GLY A 10 -8.36 15.21 14.19
C GLY A 10 -8.56 14.72 13.01
N SER A 11 -9.09 13.95 12.90
CA SER A 11 -9.22 13.51 11.75
C SER A 11 -9.79 14.11 10.92
N ALA A 12 -10.41 14.57 11.21
CA ALA A 12 -11.01 15.18 10.33
C ALA A 12 -10.12 15.76 9.63
N ALA A 13 -9.39 16.20 10.08
CA ALA A 13 -8.62 16.83 9.36
C ALA A 13 -8.08 16.14 8.47
N ASN A 14 -8.16 15.38 8.53
CA ASN A 14 -7.56 14.77 7.70
C ASN A 14 -8.18 14.44 6.67
N GLU A 15 -9.00 14.99 6.31
CA GLU A 15 -9.55 14.73 5.26
C GLU A 15 -8.68 14.55 4.29
N ASN A 16 -7.82 15.13 4.19
CA ASN A 16 -7.01 14.91 3.15
C ASN A 16 -6.00 13.99 3.62
N THR A 17 -6.19 13.36 4.59
CA THR A 17 -5.33 12.53 4.95
C THR A 17 -5.43 11.42 4.35
N PRO A 18 -4.80 11.06 3.60
CA PRO A 18 -5.04 10.08 2.79
C PRO A 18 -4.76 8.77 3.23
N GLN A 19 -3.79 8.50 3.79
CA GLN A 19 -3.43 7.18 3.92
C GLN A 19 -3.54 6.68 5.30
N SER A 20 -4.09 5.54 5.49
CA SER A 20 -4.20 4.91 6.74
C SER A 20 -2.97 4.07 6.95
N ASP A 21 -2.59 3.78 8.17
CA ASP A 21 -1.51 2.86 8.42
C ASP A 21 -1.99 1.44 8.42
N GLU A 22 -3.27 1.23 8.20
CA GLU A 22 -3.79 -0.11 8.18
C GLU A 22 -3.69 -0.69 6.78
N PRO A 23 -3.26 -1.93 6.66
CA PRO A 23 -3.15 -2.51 5.32
C PRO A 23 -4.51 -2.77 4.72
N ASP A 24 -4.59 -2.72 3.42
CA ASP A 24 -5.82 -3.07 2.74
C ASP A 24 -6.00 -4.58 2.74
N GLU A 25 -4.92 -5.32 2.83
CA GLU A 25 -4.99 -6.77 2.84
C GLU A 25 -3.69 -7.31 3.42
N VAL A 26 -3.71 -8.49 4.00
CA VAL A 26 -2.51 -9.16 4.48
C VAL A 26 -2.37 -10.47 3.71
N TYR A 27 -1.20 -10.70 3.15
CA TYR A 27 -0.97 -11.88 2.32
C TYR A 27 0.38 -12.49 2.68
N LYS A 28 0.39 -13.72 3.17
CA LYS A 28 1.62 -14.41 3.58
C LYS A 28 2.45 -13.57 4.54
N GLU A 29 1.77 -12.98 5.51
CA GLU A 29 2.42 -12.16 6.54
C GLU A 29 2.95 -10.84 5.99
N VAL A 30 2.59 -10.47 4.78
CA VAL A 30 2.98 -9.22 4.20
C VAL A 30 1.77 -8.30 4.16
N GLU A 31 1.92 -7.08 4.62
CA GLU A 31 0.84 -6.10 4.58
C GLU A 31 0.85 -5.41 3.23
N LEU A 32 -0.30 -5.36 2.61
CA LEU A 32 -0.44 -4.79 1.27
C LEU A 32 -1.22 -3.50 1.33
N PHE A 33 -0.68 -2.47 0.70
CA PHE A 33 -1.32 -1.16 0.68
C PHE A 33 -1.53 -0.74 -0.77
N ALA A 34 -2.77 -0.48 -1.14
CA ALA A 34 -3.08 0.00 -2.48
C ALA A 34 -3.18 1.51 -2.42
N ARG A 35 -2.40 2.18 -3.23
CA ARG A 35 -2.37 3.64 -3.27
C ARG A 35 -2.33 4.09 -4.73
N PRO A 36 -3.38 3.77 -5.50
CA PRO A 36 -3.39 4.15 -6.91
C PRO A 36 -3.32 5.66 -7.06
N VAL A 37 -2.71 6.10 -8.13
CA VAL A 37 -2.49 7.52 -8.39
C VAL A 37 -3.37 7.97 -9.54
N LYS A 38 -4.12 9.04 -9.32
CA LYS A 38 -5.01 9.53 -10.36
C LYS A 38 -4.21 10.25 -11.43
N GLU A 39 -4.44 9.90 -12.68
CA GLU A 39 -3.78 10.54 -13.80
C GLU A 39 -4.82 10.83 -14.88
N GLY A 40 -5.21 12.08 -15.01
CA GLY A 40 -6.26 12.43 -15.96
C GLY A 40 -7.54 11.76 -15.51
N GLY A 41 -8.18 11.08 -16.37
CA GLY A 41 -9.41 10.39 -16.01
C GLY A 41 -9.19 8.95 -15.60
N GLN A 42 -7.95 8.55 -15.38
CA GLN A 42 -7.65 7.17 -15.08
C GLN A 42 -6.81 7.05 -13.82
N TRP A 43 -6.56 5.84 -13.38
CA TRP A 43 -5.81 5.59 -12.15
C TRP A 43 -4.67 4.63 -12.43
N ARG A 44 -3.47 5.01 -12.02
CA ARG A 44 -2.28 4.19 -12.22
C ARG A 44 -2.12 3.24 -11.04
N ILE A 45 -1.71 2.01 -11.31
CA ILE A 45 -1.46 1.04 -10.26
C ILE A 45 -0.24 1.46 -9.47
N ALA A 46 -0.39 1.61 -8.18
CA ALA A 46 0.69 1.96 -7.28
C ALA A 46 0.35 1.51 -5.88
N GLY A 47 1.35 1.14 -5.13
CA GLY A 47 1.13 0.70 -3.76
C GLY A 47 2.43 0.45 -3.01
N MET A 48 2.29 -0.20 -1.88
CA MET A 48 3.41 -0.50 -1.01
C MET A 48 3.16 -1.83 -0.35
N ILE A 49 4.23 -2.56 -0.07
CA ILE A 49 4.13 -3.78 0.71
C ILE A 49 5.07 -3.63 1.89
N ARG A 50 4.71 -4.23 3.00
CA ARG A 50 5.44 -4.06 4.24
C ARG A 50 5.46 -5.36 5.02
N LYS A 51 6.57 -5.68 5.63
CA LYS A 51 6.67 -6.88 6.43
C LYS A 51 7.54 -6.58 7.65
N ARG A 52 7.19 -7.18 8.78
CA ARG A 52 8.01 -7.04 9.96
C ARG A 52 9.01 -8.18 9.99
N ILE A 53 10.29 -7.84 10.04
CA ILE A 53 11.34 -8.82 10.05
C ILE A 53 12.23 -8.54 11.25
N ASP A 54 12.28 -9.48 12.19
CA ASP A 54 13.08 -9.32 13.41
C ASP A 54 12.76 -8.02 14.13
N GLY A 55 11.48 -7.69 14.19
CA GLY A 55 11.05 -6.49 14.90
C GLY A 55 11.16 -5.20 14.10
N THR A 56 11.68 -5.26 12.89
CA THR A 56 11.85 -4.07 12.07
C THR A 56 10.88 -4.10 10.91
N LEU A 57 10.23 -2.98 10.64
CA LEU A 57 9.32 -2.90 9.51
C LEU A 57 10.14 -2.58 8.27
N VAL A 58 9.98 -3.40 7.24
CA VAL A 58 10.65 -3.21 5.98
C VAL A 58 9.59 -2.94 4.92
N GLU A 59 9.74 -1.90 4.15
CA GLU A 59 8.76 -1.48 3.16
C GLU A 59 9.34 -1.48 1.76
N ARG A 60 8.49 -1.81 0.79
CA ARG A 60 8.89 -1.72 -0.63
C ARG A 60 7.74 -1.09 -1.38
N LYS A 61 8.03 -0.08 -2.15
CA LYS A 61 7.01 0.60 -2.95
C LYS A 61 7.05 0.08 -4.36
N PHE A 62 5.92 0.14 -5.03
CA PHE A 62 5.86 -0.27 -6.43
C PHE A 62 4.89 0.59 -7.20
N MET A 63 5.12 0.73 -8.48
CA MET A 63 4.25 1.48 -9.36
C MET A 63 4.36 0.83 -10.74
N ARG A 64 3.24 0.75 -11.42
CA ARG A 64 3.22 0.13 -12.75
C ARG A 64 2.62 1.11 -13.75
N ALA A 65 2.89 0.87 -15.00
CA ALA A 65 2.40 1.76 -16.06
C ALA A 65 0.92 1.57 -16.35
N ASP A 66 0.32 0.52 -15.84
CA ASP A 66 -1.08 0.22 -16.14
C ASP A 66 -2.02 1.29 -15.62
N LEU A 67 -2.98 1.68 -16.44
CA LEU A 67 -3.98 2.66 -16.05
C LEU A 67 -5.34 2.01 -16.12
N LEU A 68 -6.18 2.30 -15.15
CA LEU A 68 -7.51 1.71 -15.09
C LEU A 68 -8.55 2.82 -14.99
N PRO A 69 -9.78 2.56 -15.42
CA PRO A 69 -10.78 3.64 -15.53
C PRO A 69 -11.32 4.16 -14.20
N ASP A 70 -11.24 3.38 -13.14
CA ASP A 70 -11.74 3.90 -11.88
C ASP A 70 -10.88 3.44 -10.71
N ALA A 71 -11.08 4.10 -9.58
CA ALA A 71 -10.24 3.87 -8.41
C ALA A 71 -10.42 2.48 -7.83
N ASP A 72 -11.64 1.95 -7.84
CA ASP A 72 -11.86 0.61 -7.29
C ASP A 72 -11.19 -0.46 -8.11
N ALA A 73 -11.25 -0.34 -9.43
CA ALA A 73 -10.58 -1.29 -10.30
C ALA A 73 -9.07 -1.20 -10.10
N ALA A 74 -8.56 0.01 -9.94
CA ALA A 74 -7.14 0.21 -9.71
C ALA A 74 -6.70 -0.38 -8.37
N LYS A 75 -7.54 -0.24 -7.35
CA LYS A 75 -7.21 -0.79 -6.05
C LYS A 75 -7.14 -2.31 -6.11
N THR A 76 -8.12 -2.93 -6.73
CA THR A 76 -8.14 -4.38 -6.86
C THR A 76 -6.93 -4.87 -7.65
N ALA A 77 -6.62 -4.19 -8.75
CA ALA A 77 -5.48 -4.57 -9.56
C ALA A 77 -4.16 -4.37 -8.82
N THR A 78 -4.08 -3.32 -8.00
CA THR A 78 -2.88 -3.05 -7.23
C THR A 78 -2.64 -4.15 -6.21
N LEU A 79 -3.69 -4.59 -5.53
CA LEU A 79 -3.55 -5.67 -4.55
C LEU A 79 -3.14 -6.98 -5.24
N GLY A 80 -3.69 -7.23 -6.42
CA GLY A 80 -3.29 -8.40 -7.19
C GLY A 80 -1.83 -8.35 -7.58
N LYS A 81 -1.36 -7.17 -8.00
CA LYS A 81 0.03 -7.01 -8.39
C LYS A 81 0.94 -7.17 -7.16
N ALA A 82 0.52 -6.67 -6.02
CA ALA A 82 1.29 -6.81 -4.79
C ALA A 82 1.50 -8.28 -4.45
N LYS A 83 0.45 -9.09 -4.58
CA LYS A 83 0.56 -10.52 -4.30
C LYS A 83 1.53 -11.20 -5.25
N LEU A 84 1.51 -10.79 -6.51
CA LEU A 84 2.45 -11.35 -7.47
C LEU A 84 3.88 -10.99 -7.09
N ILE A 85 4.12 -9.77 -6.68
CA ILE A 85 5.46 -9.33 -6.29
C ILE A 85 5.96 -10.18 -5.13
N VAL A 86 5.10 -10.43 -4.15
CA VAL A 86 5.46 -11.25 -3.00
C VAL A 86 5.81 -12.66 -3.46
N ASP A 87 4.98 -13.24 -4.31
CA ASP A 87 5.18 -14.62 -4.76
C ASP A 87 6.42 -14.78 -5.63
N GLN A 88 6.71 -13.79 -6.44
CA GLN A 88 7.81 -13.90 -7.37
C GLN A 88 9.18 -13.63 -6.76
N ASN A 89 9.22 -12.86 -5.69
CA ASN A 89 10.49 -12.46 -5.12
C ASN A 89 10.88 -13.21 -3.85
N GLY A 90 9.92 -13.74 -3.14
CA GLY A 90 10.21 -14.46 -1.92
C GLY A 90 11.03 -13.63 -0.94
N ASP A 91 11.97 -14.26 -0.27
CA ASP A 91 12.75 -13.57 0.74
C ASP A 91 13.68 -12.51 0.16
N GLY A 92 14.02 -12.62 -1.08
CA GLY A 92 14.88 -11.63 -1.70
C GLY A 92 14.28 -10.25 -1.74
N LEU A 93 12.94 -10.18 -1.67
CA LEU A 93 12.23 -8.92 -1.68
C LEU A 93 12.66 -8.01 -0.55
N TRP A 94 12.99 -8.59 0.59
CA TRP A 94 13.26 -7.84 1.81
C TRP A 94 14.73 -7.59 2.09
N ARG A 95 15.61 -8.04 1.22
CA ARG A 95 17.03 -7.87 1.43
C ARG A 95 17.50 -6.54 0.89
N GLY A 96 18.56 -6.02 1.50
CA GLY A 96 19.17 -4.81 1.02
C GLY A 96 18.42 -3.57 1.40
N GLU A 97 18.76 -2.48 0.75
CA GLU A 97 18.21 -1.20 1.10
C GLU A 97 16.84 -1.02 0.51
N ASP A 98 16.10 -0.07 1.01
CA ASP A 98 14.78 0.23 0.50
C ASP A 98 14.86 0.57 -0.97
N ARG A 99 13.95 0.05 -1.74
CA ARG A 99 13.92 0.31 -3.17
C ARG A 99 12.54 0.03 -3.72
N ALA A 100 12.28 0.55 -4.89
CA ALA A 100 11.04 0.24 -5.58
C ALA A 100 11.14 -1.16 -6.16
N VAL A 101 10.08 -1.85 -6.17
CA VAL A 101 9.98 -3.18 -6.75
C VAL A 101 8.87 -3.23 -7.79
#